data_52998133f3b8b9dbf2fda025c5b58272
#
_entry.id   52998133f3b8b9dbf2fda025c5b58272
#
_cell.length_a   1.000
_cell.length_b   1.000
_cell.length_c   1.000
_cell.angle_alpha   90.00
_cell.angle_beta   90.00
_cell.angle_gamma   90.00
#
_symmetry.space_group_name_H-M   'P 1'
#
loop_
_entity.id
_entity.type
_entity.pdbx_description
1 polymer ?
#
loop_
_entity_poly.entity_id
_entity_poly.type
_entity_poly.pdbx_seq_one_letter_code
_entity_poly.pdbx_strand_id
1 'polypeptide(L)'
;MPQLRVALAQIDVTVGDLAGNVAAVLDRTREAAAAGAHLVTFPEMAITGYPPEDLVFRESFRTASRATVEKLAADLAGAGLGDTAVVVGYLDEDGGPHNAATLYLDERAGPRNAAAFCLGGRVVARYFKHHLPNFGVFDEARYFVRGDRFTVVR
;
A
#
# COMPACT_ATOMS: atom_id res chain seq x y z
N MET A 1 27.82 -15.89 -4.27
CA MET A 1 26.37 -16.05 -4.55
C MET A 1 25.74 -14.67 -4.43
N PRO A 2 24.78 -14.32 -5.29
CA PRO A 2 24.07 -13.05 -5.12
C PRO A 2 23.35 -13.05 -3.77
N GLN A 3 23.42 -11.94 -3.03
CA GLN A 3 22.75 -11.75 -1.74
C GLN A 3 21.64 -10.73 -1.90
N LEU A 4 20.45 -11.05 -1.40
CA LEU A 4 19.36 -10.10 -1.26
C LEU A 4 19.32 -9.60 0.20
N ARG A 5 19.51 -8.30 0.40
CA ARG A 5 19.36 -7.66 1.71
C ARG A 5 17.99 -7.01 1.80
N VAL A 6 17.19 -7.46 2.75
CA VAL A 6 15.83 -6.97 2.98
C VAL A 6 15.80 -6.24 4.32
N ALA A 7 15.25 -5.04 4.33
CA ALA A 7 14.92 -4.30 5.54
C ALA A 7 13.43 -4.44 5.86
N LEU A 8 13.12 -4.81 7.09
CA LEU A 8 11.75 -4.87 7.63
C LEU A 8 11.53 -3.60 8.45
N ALA A 9 10.86 -2.61 7.88
CA ALA A 9 10.63 -1.34 8.53
C ALA A 9 9.38 -1.41 9.41
N GLN A 10 9.57 -1.40 10.71
CA GLN A 10 8.49 -1.27 11.70
C GLN A 10 8.31 0.21 12.00
N ILE A 11 7.14 0.75 11.63
CA ILE A 11 6.80 2.17 11.82
C ILE A 11 5.47 2.29 12.55
N ASP A 12 5.34 3.34 13.33
CA ASP A 12 4.08 3.76 13.93
C ASP A 12 3.41 4.74 12.96
N VAL A 13 2.21 4.40 12.51
CA VAL A 13 1.45 5.17 11.51
C VAL A 13 0.17 5.73 12.11
N THR A 14 -0.23 6.91 11.65
CA THR A 14 -1.46 7.57 12.07
C THR A 14 -2.56 7.35 11.03
N VAL A 15 -3.72 6.86 11.47
CA VAL A 15 -4.89 6.67 10.60
C VAL A 15 -5.31 8.00 9.99
N GLY A 16 -5.38 8.04 8.66
CA GLY A 16 -5.79 9.21 7.90
C GLY A 16 -4.70 10.23 7.60
N ASP A 17 -3.53 10.16 8.24
CA ASP A 17 -2.40 11.06 7.98
C ASP A 17 -1.51 10.53 6.83
N LEU A 18 -2.01 10.65 5.61
CA LEU A 18 -1.28 10.19 4.42
C LEU A 18 0.10 10.87 4.29
N ALA A 19 0.20 12.15 4.59
CA ALA A 19 1.42 12.92 4.43
C ALA A 19 2.49 12.54 5.47
N GLY A 20 2.12 12.45 6.75
CA GLY A 20 3.02 12.03 7.82
C GLY A 20 3.50 10.59 7.64
N ASN A 21 2.59 9.69 7.24
CA ASN A 21 2.93 8.28 6.98
C ASN A 21 3.92 8.16 5.79
N VAL A 22 3.73 8.91 4.71
CA VAL A 22 4.67 8.97 3.57
C VAL A 22 6.03 9.49 4.01
N ALA A 23 6.08 10.52 4.83
CA ALA A 23 7.35 11.06 5.35
C ALA A 23 8.10 9.98 6.14
N ALA A 24 7.41 9.22 7.01
CA ALA A 24 8.00 8.12 7.75
C ALA A 24 8.52 7.01 6.81
N VAL A 25 7.77 6.65 5.76
CA VAL A 25 8.20 5.67 4.74
C VAL A 25 9.46 6.14 4.02
N LEU A 26 9.52 7.41 3.58
CA LEU A 26 10.70 7.97 2.91
C LEU A 26 11.94 7.96 3.82
N ASP A 27 11.78 8.35 5.09
CA ASP A 27 12.89 8.41 6.04
C ASP A 27 13.45 7.01 6.36
N ARG A 28 12.58 6.03 6.61
CA ARG A 28 13.02 4.64 6.85
C ARG A 28 13.63 4.02 5.60
N THR A 29 13.11 4.33 4.41
CA THR A 29 13.70 3.85 3.15
C THR A 29 15.10 4.42 2.96
N ARG A 30 15.32 5.70 3.26
CA ARG A 30 16.65 6.34 3.18
C ARG A 30 17.64 5.68 4.14
N GLU A 31 17.23 5.43 5.37
CA GLU A 31 18.03 4.74 6.37
C GLU A 31 18.40 3.31 5.94
N ALA A 32 17.41 2.55 5.45
CA ALA A 32 17.62 1.19 4.97
C ALA A 32 18.55 1.13 3.74
N ALA A 33 18.37 2.04 2.78
CA ALA A 33 19.22 2.15 1.58
C ALA A 33 20.66 2.47 1.96
N ALA A 34 20.88 3.39 2.91
CA ALA A 34 22.20 3.72 3.44
C ALA A 34 22.88 2.52 4.12
N ALA A 35 22.09 1.60 4.71
CA ALA A 35 22.54 0.31 5.23
C ALA A 35 22.73 -0.77 4.15
N GLY A 36 22.51 -0.43 2.88
CA GLY A 36 22.67 -1.31 1.72
C GLY A 36 21.51 -2.27 1.49
N ALA A 37 20.31 -1.96 1.93
CA ALA A 37 19.12 -2.75 1.62
C ALA A 37 18.77 -2.65 0.12
N HIS A 38 18.42 -3.79 -0.48
CA HIS A 38 17.93 -3.87 -1.85
C HIS A 38 16.39 -3.76 -1.89
N LEU A 39 15.73 -4.18 -0.81
CA LEU A 39 14.30 -4.15 -0.63
C LEU A 39 13.96 -3.67 0.77
N VAL A 40 12.97 -2.77 0.87
CA VAL A 40 12.39 -2.34 2.15
C VAL A 40 10.91 -2.72 2.15
N THR A 41 10.44 -3.36 3.22
CA THR A 41 9.03 -3.71 3.37
C THR A 41 8.45 -3.00 4.58
N PHE A 42 7.25 -2.46 4.39
CA PHE A 42 6.48 -1.72 5.39
C PHE A 42 5.25 -2.50 5.84
N PRO A 43 4.67 -2.16 6.99
CA PRO A 43 3.47 -2.80 7.50
C PRO A 43 2.27 -2.68 6.54
N GLU A 44 1.29 -3.53 6.82
CA GLU A 44 -0.05 -3.45 6.23
C GLU A 44 -0.64 -2.04 6.41
N MET A 45 -1.27 -1.51 5.36
CA MET A 45 -1.91 -0.19 5.38
C MET A 45 -1.01 0.96 5.87
N ALA A 46 0.30 0.86 5.68
CA ALA A 46 1.27 1.84 6.17
C ALA A 46 1.01 3.27 5.66
N ILE A 47 0.40 3.43 4.50
CA ILE A 47 0.06 4.76 3.96
C ILE A 47 -1.17 5.35 4.64
N THR A 48 -2.18 4.55 4.91
CA THR A 48 -3.48 5.02 5.42
C THR A 48 -3.63 4.90 6.93
N GLY A 49 -2.77 4.11 7.56
CA GLY A 49 -2.96 3.61 8.92
C GLY A 49 -3.96 2.45 8.97
N TYR A 50 -3.90 1.64 10.04
CA TYR A 50 -4.76 0.49 10.28
C TYR A 50 -5.31 0.53 11.73
N PRO A 51 -6.58 0.27 11.94
CA PRO A 51 -7.66 0.07 10.96
C PRO A 51 -8.21 1.41 10.42
N PRO A 52 -8.41 1.56 9.12
CA PRO A 52 -8.95 2.80 8.54
C PRO A 52 -10.47 2.96 8.71
N GLU A 53 -11.16 1.92 9.19
CA GLU A 53 -12.58 1.89 9.51
C GLU A 53 -13.46 2.48 8.38
N ASP A 54 -14.41 3.37 8.70
CA ASP A 54 -15.34 3.97 7.74
C ASP A 54 -14.66 4.86 6.68
N LEU A 55 -13.38 5.21 6.85
CA LEU A 55 -12.64 5.93 5.83
C LEU A 55 -12.54 5.15 4.52
N VAL A 56 -12.56 3.82 4.56
CA VAL A 56 -12.50 2.97 3.36
C VAL A 56 -13.69 3.22 2.42
N PHE A 57 -14.85 3.63 2.93
CA PHE A 57 -16.04 3.88 2.14
C PHE A 57 -16.05 5.27 1.47
N ARG A 58 -15.12 6.15 1.86
CA ARG A 58 -15.00 7.48 1.25
C ARG A 58 -14.18 7.40 -0.03
N GLU A 59 -14.83 7.63 -1.17
CA GLU A 59 -14.18 7.64 -2.49
C GLU A 59 -12.98 8.60 -2.52
N SER A 60 -13.13 9.80 -1.95
CA SER A 60 -12.04 10.77 -1.89
C SER A 60 -10.82 10.25 -1.13
N PHE A 61 -11.02 9.45 -0.08
CA PHE A 61 -9.92 8.87 0.68
C PHE A 61 -9.21 7.74 -0.08
N ARG A 62 -9.97 6.87 -0.78
CA ARG A 62 -9.40 5.83 -1.64
C ARG A 62 -8.59 6.43 -2.78
N THR A 63 -9.16 7.43 -3.47
CA THR A 63 -8.47 8.18 -4.54
C THR A 63 -7.20 8.85 -4.02
N ALA A 64 -7.27 9.50 -2.84
CA ALA A 64 -6.09 10.12 -2.22
C ALA A 64 -5.01 9.08 -1.86
N SER A 65 -5.40 7.94 -1.29
CA SER A 65 -4.46 6.86 -0.95
C SER A 65 -3.71 6.36 -2.18
N ARG A 66 -4.43 6.08 -3.27
CA ARG A 66 -3.85 5.64 -4.53
C ARG A 66 -2.90 6.68 -5.12
N ALA A 67 -3.33 7.94 -5.21
CA ALA A 67 -2.49 9.03 -5.71
C ALA A 67 -1.24 9.22 -4.84
N THR A 68 -1.36 9.04 -3.54
CA THR A 68 -0.25 9.13 -2.59
C THR A 68 0.82 8.07 -2.86
N VAL A 69 0.43 6.84 -3.16
CA VAL A 69 1.38 5.75 -3.49
C VAL A 69 2.09 6.01 -4.81
N GLU A 70 1.39 6.51 -5.83
CA GLU A 70 2.03 6.89 -7.10
C GLU A 70 3.04 8.02 -6.89
N LYS A 71 2.66 9.03 -6.09
CA LYS A 71 3.55 10.13 -5.75
C LYS A 71 4.75 9.65 -4.92
N LEU A 72 4.55 8.77 -3.94
CA LEU A 72 5.62 8.17 -3.15
C LEU A 72 6.66 7.49 -4.05
N ALA A 73 6.22 6.71 -5.03
CA ALA A 73 7.15 6.06 -5.96
C ALA A 73 8.02 7.08 -6.71
N ALA A 74 7.43 8.18 -7.19
CA ALA A 74 8.16 9.28 -7.84
C ALA A 74 9.10 10.01 -6.86
N ASP A 75 8.63 10.28 -5.63
CA ASP A 75 9.42 10.96 -4.59
C ASP A 75 10.64 10.12 -4.17
N LEU A 76 10.50 8.78 -4.09
CA LEU A 76 11.62 7.87 -3.85
C LEU A 76 12.73 8.03 -4.91
N ALA A 77 12.37 8.05 -6.18
CA ALA A 77 13.35 8.26 -7.25
C ALA A 77 13.95 9.68 -7.20
N GLY A 78 13.13 10.71 -6.97
CA GLY A 78 13.58 12.09 -6.80
C GLY A 78 14.54 12.27 -5.62
N ALA A 79 14.41 11.45 -4.60
CA ALA A 79 15.32 11.41 -3.43
C ALA A 79 16.59 10.55 -3.64
N GLY A 80 16.81 10.02 -4.86
CA GLY A 80 17.95 9.15 -5.16
C GLY A 80 17.81 7.71 -4.64
N LEU A 81 16.58 7.29 -4.29
CA LEU A 81 16.26 5.95 -3.76
C LEU A 81 15.62 5.02 -4.80
N GLY A 82 15.66 5.41 -6.09
CA GLY A 82 14.99 4.68 -7.17
C GLY A 82 15.47 3.24 -7.36
N ASP A 83 16.70 2.92 -6.99
CA ASP A 83 17.29 1.57 -7.08
C ASP A 83 16.93 0.67 -5.88
N THR A 84 16.33 1.22 -4.83
CA THR A 84 15.86 0.47 -3.68
C THR A 84 14.39 0.12 -3.88
N ALA A 85 14.08 -1.17 -3.96
CA ALA A 85 12.71 -1.63 -4.06
C ALA A 85 11.95 -1.37 -2.75
N VAL A 86 10.70 -0.93 -2.82
CA VAL A 86 9.84 -0.67 -1.66
C VAL A 86 8.52 -1.41 -1.80
N VAL A 87 8.14 -2.17 -0.75
CA VAL A 87 6.80 -2.74 -0.62
C VAL A 87 6.07 -1.99 0.49
N VAL A 88 4.93 -1.40 0.16
CA VAL A 88 4.15 -0.60 1.11
C VAL A 88 2.66 -0.95 1.04
N GLY A 89 2.04 -1.13 2.22
CA GLY A 89 0.61 -1.37 2.35
C GLY A 89 -0.20 -0.08 2.22
N TYR A 90 -1.33 -0.14 1.51
CA TYR A 90 -2.20 1.02 1.27
C TYR A 90 -3.64 0.59 0.95
N LEU A 91 -4.54 1.56 0.91
CA LEU A 91 -5.92 1.37 0.47
C LEU A 91 -6.02 1.64 -1.03
N ASP A 92 -6.48 0.65 -1.79
CA ASP A 92 -6.73 0.77 -3.24
C ASP A 92 -8.19 0.46 -3.58
N GLU A 93 -8.49 0.54 -4.84
CA GLU A 93 -9.78 0.21 -5.44
C GLU A 93 -9.55 -0.42 -6.81
N ASP A 94 -10.16 -1.57 -7.08
CA ASP A 94 -10.05 -2.24 -8.38
C ASP A 94 -11.09 -1.67 -9.35
N GLY A 95 -10.68 -1.40 -10.61
CA GLY A 95 -11.59 -1.05 -11.70
C GLY A 95 -11.90 0.44 -11.89
N GLY A 96 -11.21 1.38 -11.21
CA GLY A 96 -11.40 2.83 -11.38
C GLY A 96 -12.58 3.41 -10.57
N PRO A 97 -12.96 4.67 -10.81
CA PRO A 97 -14.01 5.31 -10.03
C PRO A 97 -15.36 4.64 -10.30
N HIS A 98 -15.94 4.06 -9.25
CA HIS A 98 -17.27 3.48 -9.26
C HIS A 98 -18.27 4.43 -8.62
N ASN A 99 -19.45 4.60 -9.23
CA ASN A 99 -20.56 5.24 -8.53
C ASN A 99 -21.17 4.26 -7.51
N ALA A 100 -21.93 4.78 -6.55
CA ALA A 100 -22.51 3.97 -5.49
C ALA A 100 -23.36 2.79 -6.01
N ALA A 101 -23.98 2.93 -7.18
CA ALA A 101 -24.78 1.86 -7.79
C ALA A 101 -23.89 0.71 -8.30
N THR A 102 -22.70 1.00 -8.83
CA THR A 102 -21.75 -0.01 -9.29
C THR A 102 -21.24 -0.86 -8.14
N LEU A 103 -21.00 -0.27 -6.98
CA LEU A 103 -20.58 -0.97 -5.76
C LEU A 103 -21.61 -2.01 -5.27
N TYR A 104 -22.90 -1.79 -5.56
CA TYR A 104 -23.97 -2.73 -5.20
C TYR A 104 -24.20 -3.84 -6.22
N LEU A 105 -23.77 -3.65 -7.46
CA LEU A 105 -24.06 -4.57 -8.58
C LEU A 105 -22.87 -5.44 -8.97
N ASP A 106 -21.64 -5.06 -8.58
CA ASP A 106 -20.43 -5.83 -8.88
C ASP A 106 -19.74 -6.22 -7.57
N GLU A 107 -19.87 -7.48 -7.18
CA GLU A 107 -19.22 -8.06 -5.99
C GLU A 107 -17.68 -7.97 -6.05
N ARG A 108 -17.11 -7.62 -7.20
CA ARG A 108 -15.66 -7.43 -7.39
C ARG A 108 -15.24 -5.97 -7.25
N ALA A 109 -16.19 -5.04 -7.30
CA ALA A 109 -15.92 -3.61 -7.12
C ALA A 109 -15.88 -3.25 -5.64
N GLY A 110 -14.88 -2.47 -5.22
CA GLY A 110 -14.83 -1.97 -3.86
C GLY A 110 -13.43 -1.77 -3.31
N PRO A 111 -13.35 -1.32 -2.05
CA PRO A 111 -12.08 -1.09 -1.39
C PRO A 111 -11.22 -2.35 -1.31
N ARG A 112 -9.93 -2.21 -1.51
CA ARG A 112 -8.93 -3.29 -1.45
C ARG A 112 -7.87 -2.96 -0.41
N ASN A 113 -7.60 -3.92 0.47
CA ASN A 113 -6.38 -3.92 1.24
C ASN A 113 -5.25 -4.36 0.30
N ALA A 114 -4.34 -3.44 0.00
CA ALA A 114 -3.38 -3.59 -1.09
C ALA A 114 -1.94 -3.41 -0.63
N ALA A 115 -1.01 -4.00 -1.38
CA ALA A 115 0.41 -3.69 -1.32
C ALA A 115 0.90 -3.25 -2.70
N ALA A 116 1.67 -2.17 -2.72
CA ALA A 116 2.37 -1.66 -3.90
C ALA A 116 3.84 -2.05 -3.85
N PHE A 117 4.37 -2.49 -4.99
CA PHE A 117 5.80 -2.66 -5.20
C PHE A 117 6.31 -1.48 -6.04
N CYS A 118 7.12 -0.63 -5.41
CA CYS A 118 7.68 0.58 -6.02
C CYS A 118 9.14 0.36 -6.39
N LEU A 119 9.52 0.71 -7.61
CA LEU A 119 10.90 0.66 -8.10
C LEU A 119 11.07 1.62 -9.30
N GLY A 120 12.20 2.29 -9.40
CA GLY A 120 12.50 3.15 -10.54
C GLY A 120 11.53 4.33 -10.72
N GLY A 121 11.01 4.87 -9.64
CA GLY A 121 10.10 6.03 -9.65
C GLY A 121 8.64 5.70 -10.00
N ARG A 122 8.25 4.44 -10.01
CA ARG A 122 6.90 4.00 -10.37
C ARG A 122 6.42 2.82 -9.53
N VAL A 123 5.12 2.66 -9.45
CA VAL A 123 4.49 1.43 -8.95
C VAL A 123 4.56 0.38 -10.07
N VAL A 124 5.40 -0.64 -9.89
CA VAL A 124 5.64 -1.68 -10.90
C VAL A 124 4.70 -2.87 -10.75
N ALA A 125 4.14 -3.08 -9.56
CA ALA A 125 3.18 -4.13 -9.29
C ALA A 125 2.27 -3.77 -8.12
N ARG A 126 1.05 -4.34 -8.13
CA ARG A 126 0.09 -4.28 -7.03
C ARG A 126 -0.37 -5.68 -6.68
N TYR A 127 -0.59 -5.89 -5.39
CA TYR A 127 -1.19 -7.10 -4.85
C TYR A 127 -2.38 -6.71 -3.99
N PHE A 128 -3.48 -7.44 -4.12
CA PHE A 128 -4.66 -7.31 -3.29
C PHE A 128 -4.76 -8.49 -2.33
N LYS A 129 -4.98 -8.21 -1.06
CA LYS A 129 -5.03 -9.21 0.01
C LYS A 129 -6.13 -10.25 -0.26
N HIS A 130 -5.76 -11.54 -0.27
CA HIS A 130 -6.67 -12.64 -0.57
C HIS A 130 -7.44 -13.12 0.67
N HIS A 131 -6.73 -13.22 1.80
CA HIS A 131 -7.31 -13.71 3.04
C HIS A 131 -7.63 -12.54 3.96
N LEU A 132 -8.92 -12.26 4.10
CA LEU A 132 -9.43 -11.19 4.94
C LEU A 132 -9.82 -11.79 6.30
N PRO A 133 -9.08 -11.53 7.39
CA PRO A 133 -9.43 -12.05 8.69
C PRO A 133 -10.76 -11.48 9.16
N ASN A 134 -11.61 -12.35 9.68
CA ASN A 134 -12.96 -12.03 10.15
C ASN A 134 -13.24 -12.76 11.47
N PHE A 135 -12.32 -12.61 12.43
CA PHE A 135 -12.36 -13.25 13.74
C PHE A 135 -11.74 -12.34 14.81
N GLY A 136 -12.20 -12.47 16.05
CA GLY A 136 -11.72 -11.64 17.16
C GLY A 136 -12.05 -10.16 16.94
N VAL A 137 -11.03 -9.34 16.87
CA VAL A 137 -11.13 -7.88 16.63
C VAL A 137 -11.11 -7.51 15.13
N PHE A 138 -10.91 -8.51 14.26
CA PHE A 138 -10.83 -8.28 12.83
C PHE A 138 -12.18 -8.50 12.15
N ASP A 139 -12.59 -7.55 11.30
CA ASP A 139 -13.80 -7.59 10.48
C ASP A 139 -13.50 -7.08 9.07
N GLU A 140 -12.42 -7.60 8.48
CA GLU A 140 -11.95 -7.10 7.19
C GLU A 140 -12.88 -7.43 6.03
N ALA A 141 -13.62 -8.54 6.11
CA ALA A 141 -14.59 -8.90 5.08
C ALA A 141 -15.75 -7.89 4.96
N ARG A 142 -15.99 -7.08 5.99
CA ARG A 142 -16.96 -5.97 5.96
C ARG A 142 -16.45 -4.78 5.14
N TYR A 143 -15.15 -4.56 5.14
CA TYR A 143 -14.55 -3.35 4.59
C TYR A 143 -13.94 -3.57 3.22
N PHE A 144 -13.38 -4.76 2.95
CA PHE A 144 -12.55 -5.00 1.78
C PHE A 144 -13.11 -6.13 0.90
N VAL A 145 -12.94 -5.96 -0.39
CA VAL A 145 -13.11 -7.03 -1.36
C VAL A 145 -11.78 -7.78 -1.49
N ARG A 146 -11.82 -9.10 -1.41
CA ARG A 146 -10.62 -9.95 -1.50
C ARG A 146 -10.01 -9.94 -2.89
N GLY A 147 -8.69 -10.04 -2.96
CA GLY A 147 -7.95 -10.25 -4.20
C GLY A 147 -8.19 -11.65 -4.79
N ASP A 148 -7.97 -11.78 -6.09
CA ASP A 148 -8.16 -13.01 -6.86
C ASP A 148 -6.91 -13.42 -7.66
N ARG A 149 -5.82 -12.65 -7.59
CA ARG A 149 -4.61 -12.87 -8.39
C ARG A 149 -3.36 -12.86 -7.54
N PHE A 150 -2.46 -13.79 -7.83
CA PHE A 150 -1.10 -13.75 -7.30
C PHE A 150 -0.23 -12.83 -8.17
N THR A 151 0.52 -11.97 -7.51
CA THR A 151 1.45 -11.05 -8.18
C THR A 151 2.87 -11.59 -8.01
N VAL A 152 3.58 -11.75 -9.11
CA VAL A 152 4.99 -12.14 -9.14
C VAL A 152 5.79 -11.02 -9.77
N VAL A 153 6.82 -10.55 -9.06
CA VAL A 153 7.79 -9.56 -9.55
C VAL A 153 9.09 -10.29 -9.92
N ARG A 154 9.60 -10.04 -11.14
CA ARG A 154 10.85 -10.63 -11.66
C ARG A 154 11.87 -9.54 -11.93
#